data_52459f63ffca74d395a4d0354d9ab5d4
#
_entry.id   52459f63ffca74d395a4d0354d9ab5d4
#
_cell.length_a   1.000
_cell.length_b   1.000
_cell.length_c   1.000
_cell.angle_alpha   90.00
_cell.angle_beta   90.00
_cell.angle_gamma   90.00
#
_symmetry.space_group_name_H-M   'P 1'
#
loop_
_entity.id
_entity.type
_entity.pdbx_description
1 polymer ?
#
loop_
_entity_poly.entity_id
_entity_poly.type
_entity_poly.pdbx_seq_one_letter_code
_entity_poly.pdbx_strand_id
1 'polypeptide(L)'
;RRDIQKVKRPRRIFLGDKLLFLFENTEMVRDHVLETINLEKLFSEHDLLRQLEVFNPLIADQGELRCTMIILNDVDWEKAKRVKLWRELASHVYIISNDGRKIYSRAPAIAVVNQHPCSFRVLSFDCGNQYPVVIGTDYEIGGYKLEAKLTMSQQKALREDLNAMNNIIAEKHDL
;
A
#
# COMPACT_ATOMS: atom_id res chain seq x y z
N ARG A 1 10.86 10.90 19.28
CA ARG A 1 9.88 10.45 18.27
C ARG A 1 10.45 10.67 16.86
N ARG A 2 10.53 9.61 16.09
CA ARG A 2 10.96 9.70 14.69
C ARG A 2 9.97 10.56 13.89
N ASP A 3 10.50 11.42 13.02
CA ASP A 3 9.64 12.23 12.15
C ASP A 3 8.97 11.32 11.11
N ILE A 4 7.69 11.04 11.31
CA ILE A 4 6.90 10.15 10.45
C ILE A 4 6.83 10.65 9.00
N GLN A 5 6.95 11.94 8.76
CA GLN A 5 6.95 12.48 7.39
C GLN A 5 8.20 12.04 6.60
N LYS A 6 9.33 11.88 7.28
CA LYS A 6 10.54 11.33 6.68
C LYS A 6 10.39 9.86 6.30
N VAL A 7 9.61 9.10 7.07
CA VAL A 7 9.28 7.70 6.78
C VAL A 7 8.31 7.60 5.60
N LYS A 8 7.30 8.47 5.56
CA LYS A 8 6.26 8.48 4.53
C LYS A 8 6.78 8.92 3.16
N ARG A 9 7.66 9.93 3.11
CA ARG A 9 8.10 10.56 1.86
C ARG A 9 8.62 9.57 0.81
N PRO A 10 9.58 8.68 1.09
CA PRO A 10 10.09 7.73 0.08
C PRO A 10 9.12 6.59 -0.24
N ARG A 11 7.98 6.51 0.45
CA ARG A 11 6.94 5.51 0.23
C ARG A 11 5.72 6.04 -0.52
N ARG A 12 5.74 7.31 -0.90
CA ARG A 12 4.75 7.95 -1.76
C ARG A 12 5.27 7.93 -3.19
N ILE A 13 4.61 7.17 -4.05
CA ILE A 13 5.03 7.01 -5.44
C ILE A 13 3.90 7.46 -6.35
N PHE A 14 4.17 8.51 -7.12
CA PHE A 14 3.24 9.01 -8.13
C PHE A 14 3.46 8.29 -9.46
N LEU A 15 2.38 7.90 -10.10
CA LEU A 15 2.38 7.40 -11.47
C LEU A 15 1.71 8.44 -12.35
N GLY A 16 2.53 9.30 -12.98
CA GLY A 16 2.06 10.50 -13.67
C GLY A 16 1.28 11.42 -12.73
N ASP A 17 0.24 12.04 -13.26
CA ASP A 17 -0.73 12.84 -12.50
C ASP A 17 -2.03 12.06 -12.19
N LYS A 18 -2.04 10.77 -12.46
CA LYS A 18 -3.23 9.90 -12.41
C LYS A 18 -3.35 9.10 -11.11
N LEU A 19 -2.26 8.52 -10.63
CA LEU A 19 -2.27 7.58 -9.52
C LEU A 19 -1.22 7.96 -8.48
N LEU A 20 -1.57 7.71 -7.21
CA LEU A 20 -0.65 7.77 -6.07
C LEU A 20 -0.67 6.43 -5.36
N PHE A 21 0.50 5.86 -5.13
CA PHE A 21 0.69 4.66 -4.33
C PHE A 21 1.36 5.03 -3.01
N LEU A 22 0.71 4.71 -1.91
CA LEU A 22 1.23 4.88 -0.56
C LEU A 22 1.61 3.52 -0.02
N PHE A 23 2.90 3.19 -0.06
CA PHE A 23 3.41 1.96 0.54
C PHE A 23 3.43 2.10 2.05
N GLU A 24 2.93 1.08 2.73
CA GLU A 24 2.80 1.07 4.18
C GLU A 24 3.83 0.14 4.81
N ASN A 25 4.33 0.51 5.98
CA ASN A 25 5.11 -0.37 6.83
C ASN A 25 4.50 -0.38 8.24
N THR A 26 4.99 -1.25 9.11
CA THR A 26 4.46 -1.40 10.47
C THR A 26 4.52 -0.11 11.27
N GLU A 27 5.58 0.71 11.11
CA GLU A 27 5.72 2.00 11.78
C GLU A 27 4.63 2.98 11.35
N MET A 28 4.35 3.06 10.06
CA MET A 28 3.29 3.93 9.51
C MET A 28 1.90 3.49 9.96
N VAL A 29 1.62 2.19 9.91
CA VAL A 29 0.34 1.64 10.38
C VAL A 29 0.13 1.93 11.85
N ARG A 30 1.16 1.73 12.67
CA ARG A 30 1.12 2.06 14.10
C ARG A 30 0.83 3.54 14.33
N ASP A 31 1.47 4.43 13.57
CA ASP A 31 1.23 5.88 13.66
C ASP A 31 -0.22 6.23 13.31
N HIS A 32 -0.78 5.65 12.26
CA HIS A 32 -2.18 5.83 11.88
C HIS A 32 -3.15 5.38 12.96
N VAL A 33 -2.91 4.23 13.58
CA VAL A 33 -3.73 3.73 14.69
C VAL A 33 -3.71 4.69 15.86
N LEU A 34 -2.52 5.14 16.27
CA LEU A 34 -2.36 6.07 17.40
C LEU A 34 -3.02 7.42 17.10
N GLU A 35 -2.88 7.94 15.90
CA GLU A 35 -3.51 9.18 15.48
C GLU A 35 -5.04 9.07 15.53
N THR A 36 -5.60 7.99 15.02
CA THR A 36 -7.04 7.73 15.04
C THR A 36 -7.58 7.64 16.46
N ILE A 37 -6.89 6.90 17.34
CA ILE A 37 -7.25 6.80 18.77
C ILE A 37 -7.30 8.18 19.42
N ASN A 38 -6.31 9.02 19.17
CA ASN A 38 -6.23 10.37 19.75
C ASN A 38 -7.29 11.30 19.18
N LEU A 39 -7.54 11.29 17.90
CA LEU A 39 -8.51 12.17 17.23
C LEU A 39 -9.96 11.79 17.58
N GLU A 40 -10.28 10.52 17.59
CA GLU A 40 -11.63 10.03 17.82
C GLU A 40 -11.91 9.74 19.31
N LYS A 41 -10.91 9.92 20.18
CA LYS A 41 -11.00 9.63 21.62
C LYS A 41 -11.52 8.22 21.91
N LEU A 42 -10.99 7.26 21.20
CA LEU A 42 -11.35 5.85 21.31
C LEU A 42 -10.60 5.22 22.49
N PHE A 43 -11.25 5.08 23.63
CA PHE A 43 -10.62 4.57 24.85
C PHE A 43 -11.16 3.21 25.29
N SER A 44 -12.20 2.68 24.64
CA SER A 44 -12.71 1.35 24.94
C SER A 44 -11.92 0.25 24.18
N GLU A 45 -11.79 -0.91 24.80
CA GLU A 45 -11.17 -2.08 24.18
C GLU A 45 -11.87 -2.47 22.87
N HIS A 46 -13.20 -2.39 22.85
CA HIS A 46 -14.01 -2.67 21.65
C HIS A 46 -13.66 -1.74 20.48
N ASP A 47 -13.54 -0.43 20.75
CA ASP A 47 -13.18 0.56 19.72
C ASP A 47 -11.76 0.34 19.20
N LEU A 48 -10.81 0.00 20.08
CA LEU A 48 -9.43 -0.32 19.71
C LEU A 48 -9.36 -1.54 18.80
N LEU A 49 -10.10 -2.62 19.13
CA LEU A 49 -10.16 -3.82 18.31
C LEU A 49 -10.75 -3.54 16.92
N ARG A 50 -11.79 -2.73 16.85
CA ARG A 50 -12.37 -2.31 15.56
C ARG A 50 -11.36 -1.54 14.71
N GLN A 51 -10.56 -0.64 15.30
CA GLN A 51 -9.53 0.10 14.57
C GLN A 51 -8.42 -0.82 14.07
N LEU A 52 -7.99 -1.78 14.86
CA LEU A 52 -7.02 -2.79 14.43
C LEU A 52 -7.52 -3.60 13.24
N GLU A 53 -8.79 -3.98 13.22
CA GLU A 53 -9.41 -4.67 12.07
C GLU A 53 -9.36 -3.83 10.79
N VAL A 54 -9.52 -2.51 10.90
CA VAL A 54 -9.43 -1.58 9.76
C VAL A 54 -8.00 -1.47 9.23
N PHE A 55 -7.00 -1.41 10.10
CA PHE A 55 -5.61 -1.17 9.72
C PHE A 55 -4.78 -2.42 9.46
N ASN A 56 -5.18 -3.57 10.02
CA ASN A 56 -4.46 -4.83 9.81
C ASN A 56 -4.25 -5.22 8.34
N PRO A 57 -5.19 -4.97 7.41
CA PRO A 57 -4.97 -5.24 5.99
C PRO A 57 -3.80 -4.48 5.37
N LEU A 58 -3.33 -3.40 6.00
CA LEU A 58 -2.17 -2.63 5.54
C LEU A 58 -0.83 -3.25 5.96
N ILE A 59 -0.86 -4.20 6.89
CA ILE A 59 0.34 -4.90 7.37
C ILE A 59 0.66 -6.05 6.41
N ALA A 60 1.83 -5.99 5.79
CA ALA A 60 2.27 -6.99 4.83
C ALA A 60 2.73 -8.28 5.52
N ASP A 61 2.51 -9.41 4.84
CA ASP A 61 3.10 -10.68 5.18
C ASP A 61 4.57 -10.75 4.73
N GLN A 62 5.27 -11.81 5.11
CA GLN A 62 6.67 -12.00 4.73
C GLN A 62 6.85 -12.00 3.21
N GLY A 63 7.84 -11.25 2.72
CA GLY A 63 8.14 -11.14 1.29
C GLY A 63 7.12 -10.34 0.48
N GLU A 64 6.16 -9.71 1.16
CA GLU A 64 5.08 -8.96 0.56
C GLU A 64 5.21 -7.48 0.86
N LEU A 65 4.81 -6.65 -0.09
CA LEU A 65 4.60 -5.21 0.12
C LEU A 65 3.13 -4.89 -0.08
N ARG A 66 2.59 -4.04 0.75
CA ARG A 66 1.23 -3.51 0.61
C ARG A 66 1.24 -2.01 0.42
N CYS A 67 0.35 -1.54 -0.42
CA CYS A 67 0.15 -0.11 -0.64
C CYS A 67 -1.33 0.22 -0.77
N THR A 68 -1.63 1.48 -0.54
CA THR A 68 -2.92 2.06 -0.87
C THR A 68 -2.81 2.78 -2.21
N MET A 69 -3.68 2.42 -3.16
CA MET A 69 -3.80 3.10 -4.44
C MET A 69 -4.87 4.17 -4.37
N ILE A 70 -4.52 5.40 -4.74
CA ILE A 70 -5.42 6.56 -4.79
C ILE A 70 -5.48 7.05 -6.24
N ILE A 71 -6.69 7.20 -6.77
CA ILE A 71 -6.92 7.81 -8.08
C ILE A 71 -7.01 9.32 -7.90
N LEU A 72 -6.13 10.05 -8.56
CA LEU A 72 -6.09 11.50 -8.54
C LEU A 72 -7.03 12.08 -9.59
N ASN A 73 -7.55 13.29 -9.34
CA ASN A 73 -8.36 14.06 -10.31
C ASN A 73 -9.66 13.35 -10.76
N ASP A 74 -10.32 12.64 -9.86
CA ASP A 74 -11.59 11.94 -10.14
C ASP A 74 -12.83 12.69 -9.62
N VAL A 75 -12.72 13.99 -9.40
CA VAL A 75 -13.67 14.82 -8.63
C VAL A 75 -15.11 14.79 -9.19
N ASP A 76 -15.26 14.64 -10.50
CA ASP A 76 -16.55 14.74 -11.19
C ASP A 76 -17.19 13.40 -11.57
N TRP A 77 -16.63 12.30 -11.07
CA TRP A 77 -17.12 10.98 -11.46
C TRP A 77 -18.24 10.49 -10.53
N GLU A 78 -19.26 9.90 -11.10
CA GLU A 78 -20.26 9.15 -10.34
C GLU A 78 -19.59 8.03 -9.53
N LYS A 79 -20.05 7.85 -8.29
CA LYS A 79 -19.54 6.85 -7.35
C LYS A 79 -19.41 5.44 -7.94
N ALA A 80 -20.45 5.00 -8.69
CA ALA A 80 -20.45 3.68 -9.32
C ALA A 80 -19.33 3.53 -10.37
N LYS A 81 -19.06 4.56 -11.15
CA LYS A 81 -17.99 4.58 -12.16
C LYS A 81 -16.61 4.53 -11.50
N ARG A 82 -16.42 5.22 -10.39
CA ARG A 82 -15.18 5.18 -9.61
C ARG A 82 -14.89 3.79 -9.07
N VAL A 83 -15.87 3.18 -8.43
CA VAL A 83 -15.73 1.82 -7.87
C VAL A 83 -15.36 0.82 -8.97
N LYS A 84 -16.03 0.92 -10.12
CA LYS A 84 -15.71 0.06 -11.28
C LYS A 84 -14.29 0.28 -11.78
N LEU A 85 -13.86 1.54 -11.94
CA LEU A 85 -12.51 1.87 -12.40
C LEU A 85 -11.45 1.34 -11.44
N TRP A 86 -11.62 1.53 -10.13
CA TRP A 86 -10.65 0.99 -9.15
C TRP A 86 -10.55 -0.52 -9.19
N ARG A 87 -11.68 -1.19 -9.34
CA ARG A 87 -11.71 -2.66 -9.44
C ARG A 87 -10.95 -3.14 -10.69
N GLU A 88 -11.15 -2.47 -11.81
CA GLU A 88 -10.47 -2.79 -13.06
C GLU A 88 -8.98 -2.45 -13.00
N LEU A 89 -8.62 -1.25 -12.54
CA LEU A 89 -7.23 -0.83 -12.41
C LEU A 89 -6.41 -1.76 -11.51
N ALA A 90 -6.98 -2.21 -10.41
CA ALA A 90 -6.27 -3.01 -9.42
C ALA A 90 -5.64 -4.27 -10.02
N SER A 91 -6.29 -4.91 -10.98
CA SER A 91 -5.77 -6.12 -11.64
C SER A 91 -4.69 -5.83 -12.69
N HIS A 92 -4.50 -4.58 -13.07
CA HIS A 92 -3.54 -4.14 -14.08
C HIS A 92 -2.30 -3.47 -13.50
N VAL A 93 -2.28 -3.20 -12.21
CA VAL A 93 -1.12 -2.61 -11.53
C VAL A 93 -0.04 -3.68 -11.35
N TYR A 94 1.19 -3.33 -11.66
CA TYR A 94 2.34 -4.22 -11.50
C TYR A 94 3.55 -3.46 -10.98
N ILE A 95 4.47 -4.22 -10.41
CA ILE A 95 5.85 -3.80 -10.17
C ILE A 95 6.78 -4.64 -11.04
N ILE A 96 7.97 -4.10 -11.32
CA ILE A 96 9.08 -4.89 -11.84
C ILE A 96 10.13 -4.93 -10.74
N SER A 97 10.51 -6.14 -10.34
CA SER A 97 11.52 -6.34 -9.32
C SER A 97 12.94 -6.18 -9.88
N ASN A 98 13.91 -6.06 -9.00
CA ASN A 98 15.32 -5.85 -9.37
C ASN A 98 15.92 -6.99 -10.21
N ASP A 99 15.31 -8.18 -10.19
CA ASP A 99 15.67 -9.32 -11.05
C ASP A 99 14.92 -9.33 -12.40
N GLY A 100 14.10 -8.32 -12.69
CA GLY A 100 13.37 -8.16 -13.95
C GLY A 100 12.00 -8.84 -14.01
N ARG A 101 11.54 -9.48 -12.92
CA ARG A 101 10.20 -10.09 -12.89
C ARG A 101 9.10 -9.05 -12.80
N LYS A 102 8.08 -9.22 -13.60
CA LYS A 102 6.85 -8.43 -13.55
C LYS A 102 5.85 -9.12 -12.60
N ILE A 103 5.45 -8.41 -11.55
CA ILE A 103 4.59 -8.93 -10.50
C ILE A 103 3.32 -8.07 -10.45
N TYR A 104 2.18 -8.68 -10.78
CA TYR A 104 0.90 -8.00 -10.68
C TYR A 104 0.39 -7.95 -9.25
N SER A 105 -0.31 -6.87 -8.93
CA SER A 105 -0.93 -6.69 -7.63
C SER A 105 -2.08 -7.68 -7.40
N ARG A 106 -2.31 -7.98 -6.13
CA ARG A 106 -3.47 -8.74 -5.65
C ARG A 106 -4.21 -7.89 -4.62
N ALA A 107 -5.53 -8.04 -4.56
CA ALA A 107 -6.30 -7.50 -3.46
C ALA A 107 -6.15 -8.44 -2.26
N PRO A 108 -5.74 -7.97 -1.08
CA PRO A 108 -5.70 -8.81 0.12
C PRO A 108 -7.10 -9.34 0.44
N ALA A 109 -7.18 -10.59 0.89
CA ALA A 109 -8.45 -11.28 1.16
C ALA A 109 -9.35 -10.55 2.20
N ILE A 110 -8.75 -9.70 3.02
CA ILE A 110 -9.43 -8.97 4.12
C ILE A 110 -9.91 -7.57 3.68
N ALA A 111 -9.60 -7.13 2.46
CA ALA A 111 -9.94 -5.79 1.97
C ALA A 111 -11.44 -5.55 1.71
N VAL A 112 -12.29 -6.50 2.04
CA VAL A 112 -13.75 -6.41 1.82
C VAL A 112 -14.48 -5.77 3.02
N VAL A 113 -13.75 -5.41 4.06
CA VAL A 113 -14.36 -4.80 5.24
C VAL A 113 -14.36 -3.29 5.07
N ASN A 114 -15.34 -2.78 4.41
CA ASN A 114 -16.10 -1.59 4.78
C ASN A 114 -16.84 -1.02 3.58
N GLN A 115 -18.12 -0.98 3.75
CA GLN A 115 -19.14 -0.39 2.89
C GLN A 115 -19.01 1.14 2.70
N HIS A 116 -17.86 1.73 3.07
CA HIS A 116 -17.59 3.11 2.71
C HIS A 116 -17.05 3.15 1.28
N PRO A 117 -17.58 4.05 0.45
CA PRO A 117 -17.04 4.28 -0.88
C PRO A 117 -15.64 4.86 -0.73
N CYS A 118 -14.68 3.97 -0.56
CA CYS A 118 -13.30 4.36 -0.37
C CYS A 118 -12.75 4.92 -1.67
N SER A 119 -12.20 6.12 -1.59
CA SER A 119 -11.38 6.69 -2.65
C SER A 119 -10.01 6.02 -2.76
N PHE A 120 -9.81 4.89 -2.13
CA PHE A 120 -8.54 4.15 -2.10
C PHE A 120 -8.77 2.64 -2.13
N ARG A 121 -7.78 1.91 -2.60
CA ARG A 121 -7.77 0.45 -2.62
C ARG A 121 -6.43 -0.07 -2.14
N VAL A 122 -6.47 -1.07 -1.27
CA VAL A 122 -5.26 -1.76 -0.79
C VAL A 122 -4.83 -2.79 -1.82
N LEU A 123 -3.57 -2.76 -2.20
CA LEU A 123 -2.94 -3.71 -3.12
C LEU A 123 -1.77 -4.39 -2.42
N SER A 124 -1.54 -5.65 -2.74
CA SER A 124 -0.37 -6.39 -2.29
C SER A 124 0.46 -6.91 -3.46
N PHE A 125 1.78 -6.97 -3.25
CA PHE A 125 2.74 -7.50 -4.21
C PHE A 125 3.60 -8.55 -3.53
N ASP A 126 3.59 -9.75 -4.07
CA ASP A 126 4.45 -10.85 -3.61
C ASP A 126 5.83 -10.70 -4.23
N CYS A 127 6.71 -10.01 -3.50
CA CYS A 127 8.07 -9.70 -3.96
C CYS A 127 9.08 -10.83 -3.70
N GLY A 128 8.77 -11.78 -2.83
CA GLY A 128 9.71 -12.80 -2.39
C GLY A 128 10.94 -12.17 -1.73
N ASN A 129 12.14 -12.47 -2.25
CA ASN A 129 13.41 -11.90 -1.76
C ASN A 129 13.89 -10.70 -2.58
N GLN A 130 13.07 -10.22 -3.51
CA GLN A 130 13.42 -9.12 -4.42
C GLN A 130 12.67 -7.85 -4.03
N TYR A 131 13.11 -6.71 -4.53
CA TYR A 131 12.48 -5.42 -4.28
C TYR A 131 12.08 -4.72 -5.58
N PRO A 132 11.05 -3.84 -5.58
CA PRO A 132 10.60 -3.17 -6.77
C PRO A 132 11.56 -2.07 -7.23
N VAL A 133 11.76 -1.97 -8.54
CA VAL A 133 12.51 -0.90 -9.20
C VAL A 133 11.65 -0.09 -10.17
N VAL A 134 10.51 -0.62 -10.56
CA VAL A 134 9.52 0.02 -11.44
C VAL A 134 8.13 -0.26 -10.89
N ILE A 135 7.22 0.71 -11.07
CA ILE A 135 5.78 0.52 -10.87
C ILE A 135 5.04 1.01 -12.11
N GLY A 136 3.97 0.33 -12.48
CA GLY A 136 3.20 0.69 -13.65
C GLY A 136 1.82 0.08 -13.68
N THR A 137 1.07 0.43 -14.72
CA THR A 137 -0.19 -0.19 -15.07
C THR A 137 -0.28 -0.38 -16.57
N ASP A 138 -0.82 -1.51 -17.00
CA ASP A 138 -1.10 -1.82 -18.39
C ASP A 138 -2.57 -1.60 -18.79
N TYR A 139 -3.33 -0.90 -17.96
CA TYR A 139 -4.72 -0.55 -18.24
C TYR A 139 -4.80 0.51 -19.33
N GLU A 140 -5.33 0.15 -20.50
CA GLU A 140 -5.24 0.97 -21.71
C GLU A 140 -6.25 2.11 -21.77
N ILE A 141 -7.32 2.05 -20.98
CA ILE A 141 -8.42 3.03 -21.02
C ILE A 141 -8.07 4.25 -20.16
N GLY A 142 -8.45 5.44 -20.63
CA GLY A 142 -8.39 6.67 -19.84
C GLY A 142 -6.99 7.22 -19.55
N GLY A 143 -5.98 6.78 -20.29
CA GLY A 143 -4.60 7.26 -20.11
C GLY A 143 -3.87 6.67 -18.90
N TYR A 144 -4.33 5.53 -18.38
CA TYR A 144 -3.73 4.86 -17.22
C TYR A 144 -2.58 3.91 -17.58
N LYS A 145 -2.27 3.72 -18.86
CA LYS A 145 -1.11 2.93 -19.27
C LYS A 145 0.17 3.74 -19.07
N LEU A 146 0.73 3.63 -17.89
CA LEU A 146 1.89 4.42 -17.42
C LEU A 146 2.88 3.51 -16.71
N GLU A 147 4.14 3.89 -16.76
CA GLU A 147 5.22 3.21 -16.05
C GLU A 147 6.21 4.24 -15.49
N ALA A 148 6.69 4.04 -14.29
CA ALA A 148 7.65 4.92 -13.63
C ALA A 148 8.75 4.11 -12.95
N LYS A 149 10.00 4.55 -13.12
CA LYS A 149 11.14 4.04 -12.36
C LYS A 149 11.10 4.61 -10.93
N LEU A 150 11.32 3.75 -9.96
CA LEU A 150 11.48 4.19 -8.58
C LEU A 150 12.83 4.89 -8.41
N THR A 151 12.86 5.94 -7.62
CA THR A 151 14.11 6.61 -7.22
C THR A 151 14.93 5.68 -6.31
N MET A 152 16.21 5.97 -6.16
CA MET A 152 17.07 5.21 -5.25
C MET A 152 16.57 5.23 -3.81
N SER A 153 16.04 6.36 -3.35
CA SER A 153 15.50 6.47 -1.99
C SER A 153 14.21 5.67 -1.82
N GLN A 154 13.36 5.61 -2.84
CA GLN A 154 12.16 4.77 -2.85
C GLN A 154 12.51 3.29 -2.84
N GLN A 155 13.43 2.85 -3.70
CA GLN A 155 13.92 1.47 -3.73
C GLN A 155 14.49 1.05 -2.39
N LYS A 156 15.34 1.89 -1.80
CA LYS A 156 15.95 1.65 -0.48
C LYS A 156 14.90 1.48 0.61
N ALA A 157 13.91 2.36 0.67
CA ALA A 157 12.84 2.30 1.66
C ALA A 157 12.04 0.99 1.58
N LEU A 158 11.63 0.59 0.38
CA LEU A 158 10.86 -0.63 0.17
C LEU A 158 11.69 -1.89 0.41
N ARG A 159 12.97 -1.87 0.05
CA ARG A 159 13.91 -2.95 0.36
C ARG A 159 14.11 -3.11 1.87
N GLU A 160 14.25 -2.01 2.60
CA GLU A 160 14.34 -2.03 4.06
C GLU A 160 13.08 -2.63 4.71
N ASP A 161 11.89 -2.30 4.21
CA ASP A 161 10.63 -2.86 4.71
C ASP A 161 10.56 -4.38 4.49
N LEU A 162 10.98 -4.87 3.34
CA LEU A 162 11.06 -6.31 3.06
C LEU A 162 12.06 -7.02 3.96
N ASN A 163 13.24 -6.43 4.17
CA ASN A 163 14.28 -6.99 5.03
C ASN A 163 13.89 -6.99 6.52
N ALA A 164 13.20 -5.94 6.98
CA ALA A 164 12.70 -5.86 8.35
C ALA A 164 11.73 -6.99 8.67
N MET A 165 10.83 -7.35 7.75
CA MET A 165 9.93 -8.49 7.91
C MET A 165 10.69 -9.81 8.01
N ASN A 166 11.71 -10.01 7.17
CA ASN A 166 12.54 -11.20 7.22
C ASN A 166 13.29 -11.34 8.56
N ASN A 167 13.81 -10.24 9.11
CA ASN A 167 14.50 -10.23 10.40
C ASN A 167 13.57 -10.59 11.57
N ILE A 168 12.35 -10.07 11.61
CA ILE A 168 11.36 -10.40 12.66
C ILE A 168 11.07 -11.90 12.69
N ILE A 169 11.03 -12.55 11.55
CA ILE A 169 10.77 -13.99 11.46
C ILE A 169 12.00 -14.81 11.86
N ALA A 170 13.19 -14.40 11.47
CA ALA A 170 14.44 -15.04 11.90
C ALA A 170 14.59 -15.02 13.43
N GLU A 171 14.32 -13.89 14.08
CA GLU A 171 14.36 -13.76 15.54
C GLU A 171 13.33 -14.64 16.26
N LYS A 172 12.19 -14.92 15.64
CA LYS A 172 11.16 -15.84 16.21
C LYS A 172 11.53 -17.31 16.12
N HIS A 173 12.42 -17.69 15.21
CA HIS A 173 12.87 -19.06 15.04
C HIS A 173 14.07 -19.40 15.92
N ASP A 174 14.77 -18.41 16.43
CA ASP A 174 15.92 -18.57 17.34
C ASP A 174 15.49 -18.64 18.84
N LEU A 175 14.20 -18.59 19.12
CA LEU A 175 13.60 -18.77 20.44
C LEU A 175 12.96 -20.15 20.57
#